data_e281d02ec7b05d51027686206dc91bb9
#
_entry.id   e281d02ec7b05d51027686206dc91bb9
#
_cell.length_a   1.000
_cell.length_b   1.000
_cell.length_c   1.000
_cell.angle_alpha   90.00
_cell.angle_beta   90.00
_cell.angle_gamma   90.00
#
_symmetry.space_group_name_H-M   'P 1'
#
loop_
_entity.id
_entity.type
_entity.pdbx_description
1 polymer ?
#
loop_
_entity_poly.entity_id
_entity_poly.type
_entity_poly.pdbx_seq_one_letter_code
_entity_poly.pdbx_strand_id
1 'polypeptide(L)'
;MNEKVGEGTYGCVFKPSLRCKEKINSYENKVSKVMVNREATNELKEYKSISKIEGLEKYAITQPILCKPIIDDNYISSVTQCENPLINNVNKNKSEHSMLLYEDGGINITNFVVNIFKKAEVKEQHYFLTSLITLLDGLQFFKTKNILHRDIKADNIVYNINNGKIKYIDFGLMIKKTRAIELSKKSSDGFAVDHSYWPPENICRNFHKYNLSTKCKYLKDNKKYSYHDFLELAINSFDLYTLAFVFNQIGNFLINVDKYKNFGTDLKDLSNYYILANLFERKTNIKTFKEEYTKLLKKHKIYLTTGNPSPSVKIQDKVESIYKEELKKEIKKKECPPEKPIHNPNTNRCLMLCKDGYIRNEDYKCVVNKSLIKKKSNKNNKINKNNKIKKSSSKSSSSKTSKKSACVKKNMDYNVKTRRCNKKCKAGETRNDKFKCVKIT
;
A
#
# COMPACT_ATOMS: atom_id res chain seq x y z
N MET A 1 10.96 -13.17 -22.14
CA MET A 1 10.22 -11.91 -21.90
C MET A 1 10.13 -11.74 -20.38
N ASN A 2 10.40 -10.55 -19.85
CA ASN A 2 10.27 -10.31 -18.42
C ASN A 2 8.79 -10.09 -18.08
N GLU A 3 8.33 -10.74 -17.01
CA GLU A 3 6.93 -10.71 -16.59
C GLU A 3 6.77 -9.80 -15.37
N LYS A 4 5.66 -9.06 -15.32
CA LYS A 4 5.29 -8.28 -14.13
C LYS A 4 4.81 -9.25 -13.04
N VAL A 5 5.52 -9.30 -11.92
CA VAL A 5 5.18 -10.18 -10.77
C VAL A 5 4.65 -9.42 -9.57
N GLY A 6 4.63 -8.09 -9.63
CA GLY A 6 4.08 -7.26 -8.59
C GLY A 6 3.96 -5.80 -9.03
N GLU A 7 2.99 -5.10 -8.47
CA GLU A 7 2.78 -3.68 -8.67
C GLU A 7 2.43 -3.00 -7.34
N GLY A 8 3.00 -1.83 -7.12
CA GLY A 8 2.75 -1.02 -5.95
C GLY A 8 2.63 0.46 -6.30
N THR A 9 2.34 1.27 -5.29
CA THR A 9 2.15 2.72 -5.44
C THR A 9 3.31 3.41 -6.17
N TYR A 10 4.53 2.90 -6.04
CA TYR A 10 5.74 3.58 -6.51
C TYR A 10 6.45 2.86 -7.66
N GLY A 11 6.00 1.68 -8.08
CA GLY A 11 6.68 0.95 -9.14
C GLY A 11 6.17 -0.45 -9.39
N CYS A 12 6.76 -1.09 -10.40
CA CYS A 12 6.43 -2.46 -10.82
C CYS A 12 7.63 -3.37 -10.68
N VAL A 13 7.38 -4.62 -10.29
CA VAL A 13 8.39 -5.67 -10.11
C VAL A 13 8.34 -6.65 -11.27
N PHE A 14 9.51 -6.96 -11.83
CA PHE A 14 9.67 -7.86 -12.98
C PHE A 14 10.56 -9.05 -12.67
N LYS A 15 10.17 -10.22 -13.18
CA LYS A 15 10.91 -11.48 -13.12
C LYS A 15 10.89 -12.17 -14.50
N PRO A 16 12.04 -12.68 -15.01
CA PRO A 16 13.39 -12.41 -14.52
C PRO A 16 13.69 -10.92 -14.41
N SER A 17 14.81 -10.56 -13.74
CA SER A 17 15.20 -9.16 -13.61
C SER A 17 15.51 -8.51 -14.97
N LEU A 18 15.06 -7.27 -15.14
CA LEU A 18 15.48 -6.41 -16.26
C LEU A 18 16.97 -6.05 -16.14
N ARG A 19 17.59 -5.65 -17.27
CA ARG A 19 19.03 -5.37 -17.35
C ARG A 19 19.36 -3.95 -16.93
N CYS A 20 20.49 -3.81 -16.20
CA CYS A 20 21.07 -2.52 -15.81
C CYS A 20 22.11 -2.04 -16.82
N LYS A 21 22.29 -0.72 -16.95
CA LYS A 21 23.42 -0.13 -17.65
C LYS A 21 24.75 -0.40 -16.94
N GLU A 22 24.71 -0.38 -15.62
CA GLU A 22 25.85 -0.71 -14.77
C GLU A 22 26.15 -2.20 -14.84
N LYS A 23 27.43 -2.57 -14.68
CA LYS A 23 27.87 -3.98 -14.67
C LYS A 23 27.34 -4.66 -13.41
N ILE A 24 26.51 -5.67 -13.60
CA ILE A 24 25.98 -6.55 -12.54
C ILE A 24 26.62 -7.92 -12.69
N ASN A 25 27.19 -8.46 -11.60
CA ASN A 25 27.91 -9.72 -11.61
C ASN A 25 27.01 -10.90 -11.99
N SER A 26 25.76 -10.93 -11.49
CA SER A 26 24.78 -11.96 -11.83
C SER A 26 23.37 -11.43 -11.68
N TYR A 27 22.49 -11.85 -12.59
CA TYR A 27 21.04 -11.64 -12.54
C TYR A 27 20.28 -12.89 -12.09
N GLU A 28 21.00 -13.96 -11.80
CA GLU A 28 20.41 -15.20 -11.31
C GLU A 28 19.71 -14.95 -9.98
N ASN A 29 18.53 -15.51 -9.80
CA ASN A 29 17.71 -15.36 -8.60
C ASN A 29 17.48 -13.87 -8.19
N LYS A 30 17.33 -12.98 -9.17
CA LYS A 30 17.02 -11.58 -8.94
C LYS A 30 15.72 -11.17 -9.61
N VAL A 31 15.05 -10.22 -8.96
CA VAL A 31 13.92 -9.46 -9.49
C VAL A 31 14.29 -7.98 -9.55
N SER A 32 13.68 -7.24 -10.47
CA SER A 32 13.88 -5.79 -10.59
C SER A 32 12.60 -5.03 -10.33
N LYS A 33 12.66 -4.01 -9.49
CA LYS A 33 11.58 -3.05 -9.25
C LYS A 33 11.89 -1.76 -10.00
N VAL A 34 11.10 -1.46 -11.03
CA VAL A 34 11.22 -0.21 -11.82
C VAL A 34 10.44 0.88 -11.11
N MET A 35 11.07 2.02 -10.89
CA MET A 35 10.51 3.16 -10.17
C MET A 35 10.98 4.48 -10.78
N VAL A 36 10.30 5.59 -10.46
CA VAL A 36 10.89 6.90 -10.75
C VAL A 36 12.11 7.14 -9.86
N ASN A 37 13.10 7.87 -10.38
CA ASN A 37 14.40 8.09 -9.73
C ASN A 37 14.31 8.52 -8.27
N ARG A 38 13.40 9.44 -7.96
CA ARG A 38 13.21 9.97 -6.62
C ARG A 38 12.79 8.88 -5.65
N GLU A 39 11.81 8.08 -6.03
CA GLU A 39 11.25 7.04 -5.16
C GLU A 39 12.25 5.87 -4.99
N ALA A 40 12.95 5.48 -6.06
CA ALA A 40 14.02 4.49 -5.96
C ALA A 40 15.16 4.94 -5.01
N THR A 41 15.51 6.23 -5.06
CA THR A 41 16.52 6.80 -4.15
C THR A 41 16.03 6.82 -2.69
N ASN A 42 14.78 7.16 -2.46
CA ASN A 42 14.18 7.16 -1.13
C ASN A 42 14.14 5.74 -0.55
N GLU A 43 13.62 4.79 -1.30
CA GLU A 43 13.56 3.38 -0.90
C GLU A 43 14.97 2.82 -0.61
N LEU A 44 15.97 3.14 -1.45
CA LEU A 44 17.35 2.75 -1.19
C LEU A 44 17.92 3.32 0.12
N LYS A 45 17.59 4.57 0.47
CA LYS A 45 18.02 5.18 1.75
C LYS A 45 17.44 4.44 2.95
N GLU A 46 16.18 4.04 2.86
CA GLU A 46 15.52 3.22 3.88
C GLU A 46 16.24 1.89 4.05
N TYR A 47 16.47 1.17 2.95
CA TYR A 47 17.25 -0.08 2.98
C TYR A 47 18.67 0.10 3.51
N LYS A 48 19.38 1.18 3.18
CA LYS A 48 20.71 1.46 3.73
C LYS A 48 20.72 1.62 5.24
N SER A 49 19.63 2.09 5.83
CA SER A 49 19.52 2.24 7.27
C SER A 49 19.33 0.89 7.96
N ILE A 50 18.59 -0.02 7.34
CA ILE A 50 18.28 -1.34 7.90
C ILE A 50 19.30 -2.41 7.57
N SER A 51 19.97 -2.32 6.41
CA SER A 51 20.99 -3.29 5.99
C SER A 51 22.19 -3.37 6.93
N LYS A 52 22.36 -2.36 7.78
CA LYS A 52 23.38 -2.34 8.86
C LYS A 52 22.98 -3.18 10.08
N ILE A 53 21.75 -3.67 10.13
CA ILE A 53 21.26 -4.47 11.26
C ILE A 53 21.66 -5.93 11.02
N GLU A 54 22.73 -6.34 11.67
CA GLU A 54 23.25 -7.69 11.59
C GLU A 54 22.18 -8.73 11.95
N GLY A 55 22.04 -9.77 11.12
CA GLY A 55 21.10 -10.86 11.28
C GLY A 55 19.71 -10.58 10.66
N LEU A 56 19.45 -9.37 10.12
CA LEU A 56 18.17 -9.02 9.50
C LEU A 56 17.91 -9.83 8.22
N GLU A 57 18.96 -10.17 7.47
CA GLU A 57 18.92 -10.95 6.24
C GLU A 57 18.31 -12.35 6.41
N LYS A 58 18.25 -12.87 7.64
CA LYS A 58 17.57 -14.13 7.95
C LYS A 58 16.06 -14.03 7.80
N TYR A 59 15.49 -12.86 8.04
CA TYR A 59 14.05 -12.64 8.12
C TYR A 59 13.50 -11.71 7.03
N ALA A 60 14.36 -10.98 6.34
CA ALA A 60 13.97 -9.96 5.39
C ALA A 60 14.84 -9.98 4.14
N ILE A 61 14.28 -9.50 3.03
CA ILE A 61 15.08 -9.17 1.84
C ILE A 61 15.63 -7.77 2.04
N THR A 62 16.96 -7.68 2.07
CA THR A 62 17.70 -6.45 2.30
C THR A 62 18.69 -6.21 1.16
N GLN A 63 19.32 -5.03 1.13
CA GLN A 63 20.42 -4.71 0.21
C GLN A 63 20.06 -4.74 -1.28
N PRO A 64 19.05 -3.97 -1.73
CA PRO A 64 18.81 -3.79 -3.14
C PRO A 64 20.00 -3.06 -3.82
N ILE A 65 20.26 -3.42 -5.08
CA ILE A 65 21.25 -2.74 -5.92
C ILE A 65 20.51 -1.71 -6.76
N LEU A 66 20.86 -0.43 -6.60
CA LEU A 66 20.33 0.64 -7.44
C LEU A 66 21.09 0.69 -8.76
N CYS A 67 20.38 0.75 -9.87
CA CYS A 67 20.95 0.90 -11.20
C CYS A 67 20.01 1.65 -12.15
N LYS A 68 20.51 2.01 -13.34
CA LYS A 68 19.72 2.53 -14.44
C LYS A 68 19.32 1.41 -15.39
N PRO A 69 18.07 1.36 -15.88
CA PRO A 69 17.67 0.35 -16.86
C PRO A 69 18.35 0.57 -18.21
N ILE A 70 18.66 -0.53 -18.91
CA ILE A 70 18.88 -0.49 -20.36
C ILE A 70 17.50 -0.31 -20.99
N ILE A 71 17.35 0.73 -21.81
CA ILE A 71 16.09 1.05 -22.48
C ILE A 71 16.11 0.38 -23.87
N ASP A 72 15.75 -0.87 -23.91
CA ASP A 72 15.58 -1.70 -25.10
C ASP A 72 14.12 -2.10 -25.30
N ASP A 73 13.81 -2.83 -26.36
CA ASP A 73 12.45 -3.30 -26.65
C ASP A 73 11.90 -4.22 -25.54
N ASN A 74 12.76 -5.00 -24.91
CA ASN A 74 12.39 -5.84 -23.78
C ASN A 74 11.98 -5.01 -22.55
N TYR A 75 12.74 -3.94 -22.24
CA TYR A 75 12.36 -3.00 -21.20
C TYR A 75 11.01 -2.33 -21.51
N ILE A 76 10.86 -1.81 -22.74
CA ILE A 76 9.64 -1.11 -23.16
C ILE A 76 8.44 -2.03 -23.06
N SER A 77 8.54 -3.25 -23.61
CA SER A 77 7.44 -4.24 -23.55
C SER A 77 7.10 -4.69 -22.12
N SER A 78 8.09 -4.71 -21.23
CA SER A 78 7.89 -5.04 -19.82
C SER A 78 7.18 -3.92 -19.07
N VAL A 79 7.66 -2.67 -19.15
CA VAL A 79 7.07 -1.55 -18.39
C VAL A 79 5.68 -1.14 -18.89
N THR A 80 5.31 -1.46 -20.12
CA THR A 80 3.94 -1.26 -20.63
C THR A 80 2.92 -2.18 -19.95
N GLN A 81 3.35 -3.25 -19.27
CA GLN A 81 2.48 -4.10 -18.45
C GLN A 81 2.07 -3.43 -17.13
N CYS A 82 2.74 -2.33 -16.72
CA CYS A 82 2.38 -1.59 -15.51
C CYS A 82 1.10 -0.78 -15.73
N GLU A 83 0.23 -0.77 -14.71
CA GLU A 83 -0.91 0.16 -14.68
C GLU A 83 -0.49 1.55 -14.16
N ASN A 84 0.60 1.62 -13.40
CA ASN A 84 1.11 2.86 -12.84
C ASN A 84 1.57 3.82 -13.97
N PRO A 85 0.89 4.97 -14.16
CA PRO A 85 1.18 5.89 -15.26
C PRO A 85 2.55 6.56 -15.16
N LEU A 86 3.18 6.55 -13.99
CA LEU A 86 4.56 7.05 -13.81
C LEU A 86 5.57 6.09 -14.42
N ILE A 87 5.22 4.81 -14.56
CA ILE A 87 6.11 3.77 -15.08
C ILE A 87 5.78 3.43 -16.53
N ASN A 88 4.50 3.24 -16.88
CA ASN A 88 4.11 2.80 -18.22
C ASN A 88 4.27 3.89 -19.30
N ASN A 89 4.36 5.17 -18.93
CA ASN A 89 4.50 6.29 -19.88
C ASN A 89 5.95 6.47 -20.34
N VAL A 90 6.49 5.43 -20.98
CA VAL A 90 7.91 5.32 -21.37
C VAL A 90 8.38 6.48 -22.25
N ASN A 91 7.50 7.02 -23.11
CA ASN A 91 7.89 8.07 -24.06
C ASN A 91 8.14 9.44 -23.42
N LYS A 92 7.57 9.69 -22.24
CA LYS A 92 7.76 10.97 -21.51
C LYS A 92 8.87 10.89 -20.45
N ASN A 93 9.13 9.73 -19.87
CA ASN A 93 9.90 9.62 -18.62
C ASN A 93 11.08 8.64 -18.69
N LYS A 94 11.57 8.26 -19.91
CA LYS A 94 12.65 7.27 -20.05
C LYS A 94 13.90 7.54 -19.19
N SER A 95 14.27 8.81 -19.04
CA SER A 95 15.45 9.22 -18.25
C SER A 95 15.19 9.30 -16.74
N GLU A 96 13.93 9.24 -16.33
CA GLU A 96 13.51 9.42 -14.93
C GLU A 96 13.35 8.11 -14.16
N HIS A 97 13.51 6.96 -14.85
CA HIS A 97 13.40 5.66 -14.21
C HIS A 97 14.75 5.19 -13.64
N SER A 98 14.67 4.53 -12.51
CA SER A 98 15.71 3.72 -11.89
C SER A 98 15.16 2.35 -11.55
N MET A 99 16.05 1.40 -11.32
CA MET A 99 15.69 0.06 -10.87
C MET A 99 16.36 -0.25 -9.53
N LEU A 100 15.65 -0.97 -8.70
CA LEU A 100 16.19 -1.66 -7.55
C LEU A 100 16.18 -3.16 -7.84
N LEU A 101 17.35 -3.80 -7.82
CA LEU A 101 17.48 -5.24 -7.96
C LEU A 101 17.49 -5.87 -6.58
N TYR A 102 16.59 -6.84 -6.37
CA TYR A 102 16.46 -7.60 -5.15
C TYR A 102 16.77 -9.07 -5.37
N GLU A 103 17.13 -9.79 -4.30
CA GLU A 103 17.05 -11.24 -4.26
C GLU A 103 15.60 -11.68 -4.53
N ASP A 104 15.42 -12.72 -5.32
CA ASP A 104 14.10 -13.31 -5.54
C ASP A 104 13.63 -14.04 -4.28
N GLY A 105 12.70 -13.45 -3.57
CA GLY A 105 12.10 -14.02 -2.37
C GLY A 105 11.03 -15.07 -2.64
N GLY A 106 10.69 -15.32 -3.90
CA GLY A 106 9.59 -16.17 -4.29
C GLY A 106 8.26 -15.44 -4.42
N ILE A 107 7.17 -16.14 -4.15
CA ILE A 107 5.80 -15.65 -4.32
C ILE A 107 5.27 -15.05 -3.00
N ASN A 108 4.45 -14.00 -3.08
CA ASN A 108 3.81 -13.46 -1.87
C ASN A 108 2.80 -14.47 -1.27
N ILE A 109 2.53 -14.33 0.04
CA ILE A 109 1.65 -15.28 0.75
C ILE A 109 0.24 -15.30 0.17
N THR A 110 -0.30 -14.16 -0.23
CA THR A 110 -1.65 -14.09 -0.82
C THR A 110 -1.73 -15.01 -2.04
N ASN A 111 -0.81 -14.85 -2.99
CA ASN A 111 -0.78 -15.65 -4.21
C ASN A 111 -0.46 -17.12 -3.96
N PHE A 112 0.47 -17.41 -3.04
CA PHE A 112 0.77 -18.79 -2.68
C PHE A 112 -0.45 -19.50 -2.10
N VAL A 113 -1.10 -18.90 -1.11
CA VAL A 113 -2.24 -19.51 -0.40
C VAL A 113 -3.42 -19.69 -1.34
N VAL A 114 -3.78 -18.66 -2.10
CA VAL A 114 -4.98 -18.70 -2.97
C VAL A 114 -4.80 -19.61 -4.18
N ASN A 115 -3.64 -19.57 -4.82
CA ASN A 115 -3.47 -20.14 -6.14
C ASN A 115 -2.68 -21.47 -6.16
N ILE A 116 -1.79 -21.68 -5.16
CA ILE A 116 -0.85 -22.81 -5.16
C ILE A 116 -1.16 -23.83 -4.08
N PHE A 117 -1.46 -23.38 -2.85
CA PHE A 117 -1.52 -24.25 -1.67
C PHE A 117 -2.39 -25.51 -1.86
N LYS A 118 -3.59 -25.37 -2.42
CA LYS A 118 -4.48 -26.54 -2.65
C LYS A 118 -3.92 -27.57 -3.62
N LYS A 119 -3.01 -27.16 -4.51
CA LYS A 119 -2.43 -27.98 -5.56
C LYS A 119 -1.05 -28.50 -5.21
N ALA A 120 -0.48 -27.98 -4.13
CA ALA A 120 0.81 -28.40 -3.58
C ALA A 120 0.70 -29.78 -2.95
N GLU A 121 1.79 -30.55 -2.96
CA GLU A 121 1.87 -31.80 -2.24
C GLU A 121 1.79 -31.55 -0.74
N VAL A 122 1.35 -32.57 0.02
CA VAL A 122 1.20 -32.48 1.48
C VAL A 122 2.49 -32.04 2.16
N LYS A 123 3.61 -32.56 1.69
CA LYS A 123 4.94 -32.22 2.16
C LYS A 123 5.23 -30.72 2.02
N GLU A 124 4.92 -30.16 0.87
CA GLU A 124 5.11 -28.74 0.55
C GLU A 124 4.15 -27.83 1.35
N GLN A 125 2.89 -28.27 1.53
CA GLN A 125 1.93 -27.62 2.39
C GLN A 125 2.45 -27.55 3.84
N HIS A 126 3.02 -28.66 4.35
CA HIS A 126 3.63 -28.70 5.68
C HIS A 126 4.86 -27.79 5.78
N TYR A 127 5.72 -27.74 4.74
CA TYR A 127 6.85 -26.81 4.70
C TYR A 127 6.39 -25.36 4.82
N PHE A 128 5.38 -24.98 4.03
CA PHE A 128 4.82 -23.63 4.11
C PHE A 128 4.27 -23.33 5.52
N LEU A 129 3.41 -24.18 6.06
CA LEU A 129 2.81 -23.97 7.37
C LEU A 129 3.87 -23.90 8.49
N THR A 130 4.90 -24.71 8.43
CA THR A 130 5.98 -24.68 9.42
C THR A 130 6.91 -23.47 9.24
N SER A 131 7.10 -22.98 8.00
CA SER A 131 7.91 -21.79 7.73
C SER A 131 7.33 -20.51 8.37
N LEU A 132 6.02 -20.45 8.63
CA LEU A 132 5.38 -19.33 9.31
C LEU A 132 5.95 -19.06 10.72
N ILE A 133 6.58 -20.06 11.36
CA ILE A 133 7.30 -19.88 12.62
C ILE A 133 8.44 -18.85 12.47
N THR A 134 9.12 -18.85 11.31
CA THR A 134 10.20 -17.89 11.02
C THR A 134 9.72 -16.44 11.04
N LEU A 135 8.45 -16.17 10.70
CA LEU A 135 7.88 -14.83 10.79
C LEU A 135 7.77 -14.36 12.24
N LEU A 136 7.39 -15.26 13.16
CA LEU A 136 7.34 -14.95 14.59
C LEU A 136 8.75 -14.74 15.17
N ASP A 137 9.74 -15.51 14.70
CA ASP A 137 11.14 -15.29 15.06
C ASP A 137 11.65 -13.94 14.53
N GLY A 138 11.25 -13.57 13.30
CA GLY A 138 11.52 -12.26 12.70
C GLY A 138 10.92 -11.10 13.52
N LEU A 139 9.67 -11.23 13.98
CA LEU A 139 9.08 -10.22 14.87
C LEU A 139 9.80 -10.12 16.21
N GLN A 140 10.21 -11.24 16.79
CA GLN A 140 10.99 -11.23 18.03
C GLN A 140 12.34 -10.55 17.79
N PHE A 141 12.98 -10.79 16.64
CA PHE A 141 14.20 -10.09 16.23
C PHE A 141 13.96 -8.59 16.07
N PHE A 142 12.90 -8.15 15.37
CA PHE A 142 12.53 -6.74 15.22
C PHE A 142 12.35 -6.06 16.58
N LYS A 143 11.69 -6.78 17.52
CA LYS A 143 11.49 -6.30 18.88
C LYS A 143 12.84 -6.06 19.59
N THR A 144 13.79 -6.97 19.50
CA THR A 144 15.12 -6.83 20.14
C THR A 144 15.95 -5.71 19.52
N LYS A 145 15.78 -5.45 18.22
CA LYS A 145 16.49 -4.37 17.49
C LYS A 145 15.76 -3.03 17.54
N ASN A 146 14.69 -2.91 18.33
CA ASN A 146 13.87 -1.70 18.44
C ASN A 146 13.27 -1.22 17.10
N ILE A 147 12.86 -2.17 16.24
CA ILE A 147 12.31 -1.96 14.92
C ILE A 147 10.80 -2.17 14.94
N LEU A 148 10.09 -1.36 14.16
CA LEU A 148 8.68 -1.52 13.83
C LEU A 148 8.55 -1.50 12.31
N HIS A 149 8.05 -2.58 11.72
CA HIS A 149 7.87 -2.71 10.27
C HIS A 149 6.72 -1.85 9.76
N ARG A 150 5.58 -1.89 10.43
CA ARG A 150 4.35 -1.09 10.22
C ARG A 150 3.54 -1.42 8.97
N ASP A 151 4.02 -2.26 8.06
CA ASP A 151 3.28 -2.67 6.86
C ASP A 151 3.31 -4.18 6.63
N ILE A 152 3.13 -4.95 7.74
CA ILE A 152 3.03 -6.40 7.64
C ILE A 152 1.64 -6.77 7.14
N LYS A 153 1.61 -7.35 5.94
CA LYS A 153 0.43 -7.92 5.28
C LYS A 153 0.87 -9.09 4.41
N ALA A 154 -0.06 -9.93 3.98
CA ALA A 154 0.25 -11.13 3.20
C ALA A 154 1.02 -10.82 1.89
N ASP A 155 0.78 -9.64 1.28
CA ASP A 155 1.47 -9.20 0.06
C ASP A 155 2.91 -8.75 0.32
N ASN A 156 3.24 -8.35 1.56
CA ASN A 156 4.58 -7.93 1.99
C ASN A 156 5.37 -9.06 2.69
N ILE A 157 4.95 -10.30 2.50
CA ILE A 157 5.66 -11.50 2.93
C ILE A 157 5.78 -12.43 1.73
N VAL A 158 7.01 -12.87 1.43
CA VAL A 158 7.29 -13.77 0.31
C VAL A 158 7.75 -15.13 0.80
N TYR A 159 7.34 -16.17 0.08
CA TYR A 159 7.72 -17.55 0.33
C TYR A 159 8.42 -18.12 -0.90
N ASN A 160 9.66 -18.56 -0.72
CA ASN A 160 10.43 -19.21 -1.76
C ASN A 160 10.20 -20.73 -1.69
N ILE A 161 9.43 -21.22 -2.64
CA ILE A 161 9.03 -22.63 -2.71
C ILE A 161 10.22 -23.57 -2.92
N ASN A 162 11.31 -23.11 -3.56
CA ASN A 162 12.48 -23.93 -3.88
C ASN A 162 13.34 -24.24 -2.65
N ASN A 163 13.34 -23.36 -1.67
CA ASN A 163 14.17 -23.51 -0.47
C ASN A 163 13.39 -23.40 0.85
N GLY A 164 12.07 -23.25 0.80
CA GLY A 164 11.20 -23.14 1.96
C GLY A 164 11.40 -21.90 2.82
N LYS A 165 12.17 -20.93 2.36
CA LYS A 165 12.42 -19.70 3.11
C LYS A 165 11.24 -18.73 2.96
N ILE A 166 10.89 -18.10 4.08
CA ILE A 166 9.88 -17.05 4.14
C ILE A 166 10.53 -15.78 4.67
N LYS A 167 10.25 -14.64 4.04
CA LYS A 167 10.88 -13.36 4.36
C LYS A 167 9.89 -12.20 4.28
N TYR A 168 10.12 -11.19 5.13
CA TYR A 168 9.46 -9.89 5.01
C TYR A 168 10.08 -9.06 3.88
N ILE A 169 9.25 -8.26 3.21
CA ILE A 169 9.64 -7.29 2.19
C ILE A 169 8.95 -5.95 2.45
N ASP A 170 9.37 -4.92 1.73
CA ASP A 170 8.79 -3.57 1.76
C ASP A 170 8.90 -2.88 3.13
N PHE A 171 10.07 -2.31 3.38
CA PHE A 171 10.38 -1.58 4.61
C PHE A 171 10.09 -0.07 4.52
N GLY A 172 9.31 0.37 3.53
CA GLY A 172 9.01 1.78 3.27
C GLY A 172 8.34 2.52 4.44
N LEU A 173 7.69 1.80 5.35
CA LEU A 173 7.07 2.37 6.55
C LEU A 173 7.84 2.05 7.84
N MET A 174 9.01 1.40 7.73
CA MET A 174 9.77 0.98 8.89
C MET A 174 10.30 2.16 9.71
N ILE A 175 10.27 2.02 11.03
CA ILE A 175 10.74 3.05 11.95
C ILE A 175 11.29 2.41 13.23
N LYS A 176 12.18 3.10 13.94
CA LYS A 176 12.52 2.73 15.32
C LYS A 176 11.32 2.95 16.23
N LYS A 177 11.02 2.02 17.13
CA LYS A 177 9.87 2.11 18.06
C LYS A 177 9.93 3.37 18.91
N THR A 178 11.10 3.71 19.44
CA THR A 178 11.31 4.97 20.19
C THR A 178 10.92 6.19 19.38
N ARG A 179 11.29 6.21 18.09
CA ARG A 179 10.92 7.31 17.20
C ARG A 179 9.41 7.33 16.88
N ALA A 180 8.78 6.17 16.77
CA ALA A 180 7.33 6.08 16.60
C ALA A 180 6.58 6.67 17.80
N ILE A 181 7.04 6.38 19.04
CA ILE A 181 6.50 6.94 20.28
C ILE A 181 6.67 8.46 20.31
N GLU A 182 7.86 8.97 20.00
CA GLU A 182 8.12 10.42 19.95
C GLU A 182 7.22 11.14 18.96
N LEU A 183 7.08 10.60 17.74
CA LEU A 183 6.23 11.18 16.71
C LEU A 183 4.76 11.13 17.12
N SER A 184 4.30 10.05 17.75
CA SER A 184 2.92 9.92 18.24
C SER A 184 2.60 10.91 19.35
N LYS A 185 3.57 11.24 20.20
CA LYS A 185 3.42 12.29 21.24
C LYS A 185 3.33 13.71 20.64
N LYS A 186 4.06 13.97 19.56
CA LYS A 186 4.14 15.29 18.92
C LYS A 186 3.01 15.55 17.92
N SER A 187 2.50 14.51 17.29
CA SER A 187 1.49 14.64 16.23
C SER A 187 0.12 14.89 16.83
N SER A 188 -0.41 16.08 16.58
CA SER A 188 -1.82 16.39 16.86
C SER A 188 -2.76 15.73 15.86
N ASP A 189 -2.25 15.38 14.70
CA ASP A 189 -3.00 14.79 13.59
C ASP A 189 -2.56 13.33 13.47
N GLY A 190 -3.41 12.42 13.93
CA GLY A 190 -3.20 10.98 13.75
C GLY A 190 -2.88 10.66 12.29
N PHE A 191 -2.31 9.51 12.02
CA PHE A 191 -2.04 9.10 10.65
C PHE A 191 -3.32 9.25 9.83
N ALA A 192 -3.23 10.02 8.75
CA ALA A 192 -4.35 10.34 7.88
C ALA A 192 -4.89 9.11 7.10
N VAL A 193 -4.23 7.97 7.20
CA VAL A 193 -4.53 6.73 6.48
C VAL A 193 -4.79 5.62 7.51
N ASP A 194 -5.97 5.01 7.44
CA ASP A 194 -6.35 3.83 8.20
C ASP A 194 -6.44 2.64 7.22
N HIS A 195 -5.58 1.65 7.41
CA HIS A 195 -5.63 0.41 6.65
C HIS A 195 -6.46 -0.63 7.43
N SER A 196 -7.26 -1.41 6.72
CA SER A 196 -8.16 -2.42 7.33
C SER A 196 -7.43 -3.49 8.14
N TYR A 197 -6.15 -3.73 7.86
CA TYR A 197 -5.28 -4.67 8.58
C TYR A 197 -4.48 -4.02 9.72
N TRP A 198 -4.59 -2.69 9.91
CA TRP A 198 -3.93 -2.01 11.03
C TRP A 198 -4.75 -2.13 12.31
N PRO A 199 -4.09 -2.13 13.48
CA PRO A 199 -4.80 -2.20 14.74
C PRO A 199 -5.70 -0.98 14.96
N PRO A 200 -6.92 -1.18 15.51
CA PRO A 200 -7.91 -0.11 15.66
C PRO A 200 -7.41 1.10 16.43
N GLU A 201 -6.52 0.90 17.42
CA GLU A 201 -5.93 1.97 18.21
C GLU A 201 -5.04 2.91 17.41
N ASN A 202 -4.71 2.57 16.19
CA ASN A 202 -3.94 3.48 15.32
C ASN A 202 -4.67 4.81 15.08
N ILE A 203 -6.00 4.79 15.02
CA ILE A 203 -6.83 6.00 14.92
C ILE A 203 -7.07 6.68 16.28
N CYS A 204 -6.75 6.00 17.39
CA CYS A 204 -6.96 6.49 18.74
C CYS A 204 -5.80 7.34 19.28
N ARG A 205 -4.75 7.57 18.50
CA ARG A 205 -3.52 8.27 18.93
C ARG A 205 -3.72 9.72 19.37
N ASN A 206 -4.84 10.34 18.96
CA ASN A 206 -5.25 11.66 19.43
C ASN A 206 -6.11 11.60 20.68
N PHE A 207 -5.77 10.72 21.61
CA PHE A 207 -6.46 10.43 22.85
C PHE A 207 -6.90 11.67 23.66
N HIS A 208 -6.15 12.76 23.62
CA HIS A 208 -6.44 13.99 24.34
C HIS A 208 -7.31 15.00 23.59
N LYS A 209 -7.57 14.78 22.31
CA LYS A 209 -8.18 15.80 21.44
C LYS A 209 -9.53 15.44 20.87
N TYR A 210 -10.50 14.91 21.60
CA TYR A 210 -11.90 14.87 21.17
C TYR A 210 -12.46 13.58 20.55
N ASN A 211 -13.77 13.42 20.77
CA ASN A 211 -14.70 12.47 20.14
C ASN A 211 -14.03 11.20 19.59
N LEU A 212 -13.51 10.43 20.53
CA LEU A 212 -12.97 9.11 20.21
C LEU A 212 -14.01 8.39 19.36
N SER A 213 -13.58 7.89 18.20
CA SER A 213 -14.43 7.03 17.39
C SER A 213 -15.01 5.91 18.29
N THR A 214 -16.09 5.31 17.87
CA THR A 214 -16.69 4.17 18.61
C THR A 214 -15.66 3.07 18.91
N LYS A 215 -14.66 2.90 18.05
CA LYS A 215 -13.52 1.97 18.21
C LYS A 215 -12.59 2.31 19.38
N CYS A 216 -12.60 3.54 19.86
CA CYS A 216 -11.72 4.02 20.95
C CYS A 216 -12.46 4.24 22.28
N LYS A 217 -13.74 3.91 22.36
CA LYS A 217 -14.56 4.12 23.59
C LYS A 217 -13.96 3.45 24.81
N TYR A 218 -13.39 2.26 24.66
CA TYR A 218 -12.79 1.51 25.76
C TYR A 218 -11.63 2.27 26.46
N LEU A 219 -11.02 3.24 25.78
CA LEU A 219 -9.96 4.07 26.35
C LEU A 219 -10.51 5.06 27.38
N LYS A 220 -11.77 5.53 27.24
CA LYS A 220 -12.40 6.45 28.19
C LYS A 220 -12.68 5.77 29.53
N ASP A 221 -13.00 4.48 29.49
CA ASP A 221 -13.41 3.72 30.65
C ASP A 221 -12.21 3.15 31.42
N ASN A 222 -11.03 3.15 30.80
CA ASN A 222 -9.82 2.55 31.35
C ASN A 222 -8.90 3.58 32.02
N LYS A 223 -9.26 4.04 33.22
CA LYS A 223 -8.47 5.00 34.02
C LYS A 223 -7.14 4.45 34.55
N LYS A 224 -6.89 3.15 34.41
CA LYS A 224 -5.72 2.45 34.95
C LYS A 224 -4.42 2.77 34.21
N TYR A 225 -4.50 3.10 32.92
CA TYR A 225 -3.33 3.31 32.07
C TYR A 225 -3.13 4.77 31.72
N SER A 226 -1.87 5.25 31.82
CA SER A 226 -1.48 6.56 31.30
C SER A 226 -1.47 6.54 29.76
N TYR A 227 -1.50 7.74 29.15
CA TYR A 227 -1.33 7.86 27.70
C TYR A 227 0.03 7.30 27.23
N HIS A 228 1.05 7.40 28.05
CA HIS A 228 2.37 6.82 27.77
C HIS A 228 2.30 5.29 27.72
N ASP A 229 1.69 4.66 28.72
CA ASP A 229 1.53 3.19 28.77
C ASP A 229 0.71 2.68 27.58
N PHE A 230 -0.35 3.43 27.21
CA PHE A 230 -1.13 3.13 26.03
C PHE A 230 -0.27 3.18 24.75
N LEU A 231 0.55 4.22 24.55
CA LEU A 231 1.41 4.33 23.36
C LEU A 231 2.48 3.23 23.32
N GLU A 232 3.11 2.94 24.46
CA GLU A 232 4.08 1.86 24.56
C GLU A 232 3.45 0.52 24.16
N LEU A 233 2.29 0.20 24.70
CA LEU A 233 1.60 -1.05 24.41
C LEU A 233 1.14 -1.10 22.94
N ALA A 234 0.54 -0.04 22.42
CA ALA A 234 0.07 0.06 21.04
C ALA A 234 1.20 -0.13 20.02
N ILE A 235 2.34 0.55 20.24
CA ILE A 235 3.48 0.50 19.33
C ILE A 235 4.20 -0.84 19.43
N ASN A 236 4.37 -1.37 20.64
CA ASN A 236 5.04 -2.65 20.83
C ASN A 236 4.24 -3.85 20.33
N SER A 237 2.93 -3.76 20.24
CA SER A 237 2.05 -4.82 19.73
C SER A 237 1.62 -4.64 18.27
N PHE A 238 1.98 -3.53 17.61
CA PHE A 238 1.50 -3.19 16.27
C PHE A 238 1.80 -4.29 15.24
N ASP A 239 3.07 -4.66 15.09
CA ASP A 239 3.48 -5.66 14.10
C ASP A 239 2.98 -7.06 14.43
N LEU A 240 2.79 -7.39 15.72
CA LEU A 240 2.19 -8.65 16.12
C LEU A 240 0.71 -8.72 15.74
N TYR A 241 -0.03 -7.62 15.91
CA TYR A 241 -1.41 -7.54 15.47
C TYR A 241 -1.52 -7.77 13.95
N THR A 242 -0.73 -7.05 13.16
CA THR A 242 -0.78 -7.15 11.70
C THR A 242 -0.33 -8.54 11.21
N LEU A 243 0.67 -9.15 11.84
CA LEU A 243 1.04 -10.54 11.53
C LEU A 243 -0.04 -11.53 11.95
N ALA A 244 -0.64 -11.38 13.14
CA ALA A 244 -1.76 -12.23 13.56
C ALA A 244 -2.97 -12.10 12.61
N PHE A 245 -3.18 -10.92 12.02
CA PHE A 245 -4.18 -10.72 10.96
C PHE A 245 -3.86 -11.56 9.72
N VAL A 246 -2.59 -11.66 9.32
CA VAL A 246 -2.16 -12.56 8.23
C VAL A 246 -2.43 -14.02 8.58
N PHE A 247 -2.13 -14.46 9.81
CA PHE A 247 -2.45 -15.82 10.27
C PHE A 247 -3.95 -16.10 10.26
N ASN A 248 -4.76 -15.12 10.65
CA ASN A 248 -6.22 -15.21 10.59
C ASN A 248 -6.73 -15.37 9.15
N GLN A 249 -6.16 -14.62 8.19
CA GLN A 249 -6.49 -14.75 6.77
C GLN A 249 -6.12 -16.15 6.24
N ILE A 250 -4.94 -16.66 6.60
CA ILE A 250 -4.53 -18.03 6.25
C ILE A 250 -5.50 -19.05 6.85
N GLY A 251 -5.87 -18.91 8.13
CA GLY A 251 -6.87 -19.76 8.80
C GLY A 251 -8.21 -19.76 8.06
N ASN A 252 -8.72 -18.58 7.69
CA ASN A 252 -9.97 -18.44 6.93
C ASN A 252 -9.92 -19.15 5.57
N PHE A 253 -8.76 -19.12 4.88
CA PHE A 253 -8.57 -19.87 3.64
C PHE A 253 -8.56 -21.37 3.89
N LEU A 254 -7.83 -21.84 4.91
CA LEU A 254 -7.65 -23.25 5.23
C LEU A 254 -8.93 -23.95 5.69
N ILE A 255 -9.88 -23.23 6.28
CA ILE A 255 -11.22 -23.76 6.59
C ILE A 255 -11.91 -24.31 5.35
N ASN A 256 -11.62 -23.76 4.15
CA ASN A 256 -12.16 -24.19 2.88
C ASN A 256 -11.30 -25.24 2.16
N VAL A 257 -10.34 -25.85 2.86
CA VAL A 257 -9.49 -26.94 2.37
C VAL A 257 -9.78 -28.15 3.27
N ASP A 258 -10.51 -29.14 2.78
CA ASP A 258 -11.06 -30.25 3.58
C ASP A 258 -10.06 -30.85 4.57
N LYS A 259 -8.85 -31.16 4.07
CA LYS A 259 -7.76 -31.71 4.88
C LYS A 259 -7.32 -30.79 6.05
N TYR A 260 -7.43 -29.48 5.89
CA TYR A 260 -6.94 -28.49 6.84
C TYR A 260 -8.07 -27.71 7.56
N LYS A 261 -9.32 -28.09 7.36
CA LYS A 261 -10.49 -27.41 7.92
C LYS A 261 -10.37 -27.19 9.43
N ASN A 262 -10.08 -28.24 10.16
CA ASN A 262 -9.94 -28.16 11.62
C ASN A 262 -8.71 -27.34 12.05
N PHE A 263 -7.58 -27.50 11.35
CA PHE A 263 -6.39 -26.68 11.56
C PHE A 263 -6.68 -25.19 11.28
N GLY A 264 -7.37 -24.90 10.18
CA GLY A 264 -7.76 -23.53 9.83
C GLY A 264 -8.66 -22.89 10.88
N THR A 265 -9.63 -23.64 11.43
CA THR A 265 -10.48 -23.18 12.51
C THR A 265 -9.68 -22.84 13.77
N ASP A 266 -8.85 -23.77 14.22
CA ASP A 266 -8.01 -23.58 15.40
C ASP A 266 -7.01 -22.42 15.20
N LEU A 267 -6.46 -22.26 13.99
CA LEU A 267 -5.54 -21.15 13.67
C LEU A 267 -6.24 -19.79 13.71
N LYS A 268 -7.46 -19.74 13.19
CA LYS A 268 -8.30 -18.55 13.26
C LYS A 268 -8.62 -18.18 14.70
N ASP A 269 -9.02 -19.16 15.51
CA ASP A 269 -9.33 -18.96 16.92
C ASP A 269 -8.11 -18.49 17.70
N LEU A 270 -6.94 -19.10 17.47
CA LEU A 270 -5.68 -18.66 18.05
C LEU A 270 -5.37 -17.21 17.70
N SER A 271 -5.44 -16.86 16.42
CA SER A 271 -5.09 -15.51 15.94
C SER A 271 -6.07 -14.44 16.44
N ASN A 272 -7.35 -14.80 16.68
CA ASN A 272 -8.36 -13.87 17.19
C ASN A 272 -7.98 -13.23 18.53
N TYR A 273 -7.27 -13.95 19.42
CA TYR A 273 -6.79 -13.38 20.69
C TYR A 273 -5.76 -12.27 20.50
N TYR A 274 -5.08 -12.22 19.35
CA TYR A 274 -4.03 -11.26 19.02
C TYR A 274 -4.54 -10.11 18.15
N ILE A 275 -5.79 -10.19 17.65
CA ILE A 275 -6.42 -9.13 16.84
C ILE A 275 -7.69 -8.55 17.50
N LEU A 276 -7.87 -8.75 18.81
CA LEU A 276 -8.96 -8.13 19.55
C LEU A 276 -8.92 -6.61 19.39
N ALA A 277 -10.10 -6.02 19.23
CA ALA A 277 -10.24 -4.57 19.06
C ALA A 277 -9.79 -3.80 20.32
N ASN A 278 -10.06 -4.36 21.51
CA ASN A 278 -9.59 -3.78 22.76
C ASN A 278 -8.13 -4.17 23.01
N LEU A 279 -7.23 -3.17 22.93
CA LEU A 279 -5.80 -3.35 23.13
C LEU A 279 -5.43 -3.98 24.49
N PHE A 280 -6.18 -3.64 25.56
CA PHE A 280 -5.89 -4.10 26.92
C PHE A 280 -6.32 -5.55 27.18
N GLU A 281 -7.18 -6.11 26.32
CA GLU A 281 -7.62 -7.51 26.37
C GLU A 281 -6.85 -8.40 25.40
N ARG A 282 -6.12 -7.76 24.47
CA ARG A 282 -5.36 -8.43 23.43
C ARG A 282 -4.12 -9.11 23.98
N LYS A 283 -3.87 -10.34 23.53
CA LYS A 283 -2.55 -10.96 23.75
C LYS A 283 -1.48 -10.22 22.93
N THR A 284 -0.35 -9.86 23.55
CA THR A 284 0.70 -9.05 22.91
C THR A 284 2.10 -9.70 23.02
N ASN A 285 2.16 -10.98 23.41
CA ASN A 285 3.43 -11.68 23.58
C ASN A 285 3.74 -12.58 22.39
N ILE A 286 4.81 -12.23 21.64
CA ILE A 286 5.26 -12.96 20.45
C ILE A 286 5.68 -14.40 20.79
N LYS A 287 6.40 -14.59 21.91
CA LYS A 287 6.87 -15.93 22.34
C LYS A 287 5.69 -16.84 22.62
N THR A 288 4.69 -16.36 23.33
CA THR A 288 3.45 -17.10 23.61
C THR A 288 2.74 -17.49 22.30
N PHE A 289 2.62 -16.56 21.33
CA PHE A 289 2.02 -16.89 20.05
C PHE A 289 2.80 -17.99 19.31
N LYS A 290 4.13 -17.90 19.30
CA LYS A 290 4.99 -18.94 18.69
C LYS A 290 4.79 -20.31 19.34
N GLU A 291 4.73 -20.36 20.67
CA GLU A 291 4.51 -21.60 21.44
C GLU A 291 3.12 -22.18 21.15
N GLU A 292 2.07 -21.35 21.17
CA GLU A 292 0.69 -21.76 20.87
C GLU A 292 0.57 -22.27 19.43
N TYR A 293 1.17 -21.57 18.45
CA TYR A 293 1.18 -22.00 17.06
C TYR A 293 1.96 -23.32 16.86
N THR A 294 3.09 -23.46 17.53
CA THR A 294 3.87 -24.72 17.48
C THR A 294 3.08 -25.90 18.06
N LYS A 295 2.34 -25.70 19.16
CA LYS A 295 1.42 -26.70 19.71
C LYS A 295 0.30 -27.05 18.73
N LEU A 296 -0.22 -26.06 18.03
CA LEU A 296 -1.24 -26.24 17.02
C LEU A 296 -0.76 -27.12 15.86
N LEU A 297 0.44 -26.84 15.31
CA LEU A 297 1.05 -27.68 14.28
C LEU A 297 1.16 -29.13 14.74
N LYS A 298 1.66 -29.37 15.97
CA LYS A 298 1.79 -30.71 16.55
C LYS A 298 0.44 -31.41 16.71
N LYS A 299 -0.59 -30.68 17.21
CA LYS A 299 -1.97 -31.20 17.37
C LYS A 299 -2.51 -31.77 16.05
N HIS A 300 -2.23 -31.09 14.95
CA HIS A 300 -2.70 -31.47 13.60
C HIS A 300 -1.68 -32.31 12.81
N LYS A 301 -0.66 -32.83 13.47
CA LYS A 301 0.38 -33.70 12.86
C LYS A 301 1.07 -33.04 11.65
N ILE A 302 1.23 -31.71 11.72
CA ILE A 302 2.01 -30.93 10.76
C ILE A 302 3.43 -30.84 11.28
N TYR A 303 4.31 -31.71 10.77
CA TYR A 303 5.69 -31.81 11.23
C TYR A 303 6.64 -31.22 10.22
N LEU A 304 7.76 -30.68 10.70
CA LEU A 304 8.91 -30.37 9.86
C LEU A 304 9.38 -31.67 9.19
N THR A 305 9.32 -31.70 7.89
CA THR A 305 9.97 -32.75 7.12
C THR A 305 11.46 -32.44 7.06
N THR A 306 12.31 -33.42 7.39
CA THR A 306 13.77 -33.29 7.26
C THR A 306 14.15 -33.19 5.78
N GLY A 307 15.03 -32.24 5.45
CA GLY A 307 15.51 -31.98 4.09
C GLY A 307 15.00 -30.65 3.49
N ASN A 308 15.68 -30.18 2.46
CA ASN A 308 15.20 -29.01 1.72
C ASN A 308 13.93 -29.37 0.94
N PRO A 309 12.94 -28.45 0.86
CA PRO A 309 11.85 -28.64 -0.06
C PRO A 309 12.43 -28.74 -1.47
N SER A 310 12.13 -29.82 -2.15
CA SER A 310 12.34 -29.94 -3.60
C SER A 310 10.96 -29.89 -4.20
N PRO A 311 10.53 -28.71 -4.70
CA PRO A 311 9.21 -28.60 -5.27
C PRO A 311 9.10 -29.52 -6.47
N SER A 312 7.96 -30.18 -6.61
CA SER A 312 7.70 -30.97 -7.81
C SER A 312 7.75 -30.04 -9.03
N VAL A 313 8.22 -30.55 -10.16
CA VAL A 313 8.23 -29.83 -11.46
C VAL A 313 6.85 -29.22 -11.74
N LYS A 314 5.76 -29.93 -11.40
CA LYS A 314 4.37 -29.46 -11.52
C LYS A 314 4.07 -28.18 -10.75
N ILE A 315 4.73 -27.91 -9.61
CA ILE A 315 4.52 -26.69 -8.83
C ILE A 315 5.34 -25.54 -9.39
N GLN A 316 6.56 -25.80 -9.86
CA GLN A 316 7.36 -24.80 -10.55
C GLN A 316 6.62 -24.30 -11.81
N ASP A 317 6.13 -25.22 -12.66
CA ASP A 317 5.32 -24.90 -13.83
C ASP A 317 4.05 -24.14 -13.45
N LYS A 318 3.48 -24.46 -12.30
CA LYS A 318 2.27 -23.79 -11.80
C LYS A 318 2.53 -22.38 -11.29
N VAL A 319 3.63 -22.14 -10.58
CA VAL A 319 4.06 -20.80 -10.18
C VAL A 319 4.24 -19.93 -11.43
N GLU A 320 4.94 -20.45 -12.44
CA GLU A 320 5.09 -19.76 -13.72
C GLU A 320 3.76 -19.53 -14.44
N SER A 321 2.86 -20.54 -14.44
CA SER A 321 1.55 -20.40 -15.09
C SER A 321 0.66 -19.37 -14.40
N ILE A 322 0.76 -19.23 -13.05
CA ILE A 322 0.00 -18.24 -12.29
C ILE A 322 0.47 -16.82 -12.61
N TYR A 323 1.77 -16.59 -12.69
CA TYR A 323 2.29 -15.31 -13.15
C TYR A 323 1.77 -14.99 -14.56
N LYS A 324 1.72 -15.99 -15.46
CA LYS A 324 1.17 -15.84 -16.82
C LYS A 324 -0.35 -15.61 -16.83
N GLU A 325 -1.11 -16.25 -15.94
CA GLU A 325 -2.57 -16.08 -15.84
C GLU A 325 -2.96 -14.73 -15.20
N GLU A 326 -2.22 -14.26 -14.20
CA GLU A 326 -2.43 -12.94 -13.61
C GLU A 326 -2.18 -11.84 -14.65
N LEU A 327 -1.11 -11.94 -15.42
CA LEU A 327 -0.86 -11.10 -16.59
C LEU A 327 -2.03 -11.09 -17.58
N LYS A 328 -2.61 -12.27 -17.90
CA LYS A 328 -3.75 -12.38 -18.83
C LYS A 328 -5.04 -11.80 -18.25
N LYS A 329 -5.26 -11.87 -16.92
CA LYS A 329 -6.43 -11.26 -16.25
C LYS A 329 -6.32 -9.75 -16.21
N GLU A 330 -5.13 -9.20 -16.01
CA GLU A 330 -4.87 -7.76 -16.06
C GLU A 330 -4.97 -7.21 -17.49
N ILE A 331 -4.57 -7.98 -18.50
CA ILE A 331 -4.68 -7.63 -19.92
C ILE A 331 -6.14 -7.66 -20.43
N LYS A 332 -7.00 -8.47 -19.82
CA LYS A 332 -8.45 -8.40 -20.10
C LYS A 332 -9.03 -7.14 -19.45
N LYS A 333 -8.67 -5.97 -19.97
CA LYS A 333 -9.49 -4.76 -19.80
C LYS A 333 -10.91 -5.18 -20.16
N LYS A 334 -11.85 -4.92 -19.24
CA LYS A 334 -13.26 -5.15 -19.52
C LYS A 334 -13.58 -4.49 -20.85
N GLU A 335 -13.84 -5.27 -21.88
CA GLU A 335 -14.32 -4.73 -23.15
C GLU A 335 -15.64 -4.04 -22.89
N CYS A 336 -15.64 -2.76 -23.05
CA CYS A 336 -16.82 -1.96 -22.86
C CYS A 336 -17.66 -1.98 -24.14
N PRO A 337 -19.00 -2.08 -24.03
CA PRO A 337 -19.87 -2.09 -25.19
C PRO A 337 -19.78 -0.76 -25.95
N PRO A 338 -20.06 -0.72 -27.25
CA PRO A 338 -19.91 0.45 -28.10
C PRO A 338 -20.63 1.71 -27.59
N GLU A 339 -21.73 1.55 -26.86
CA GLU A 339 -22.50 2.66 -26.29
C GLU A 339 -21.80 3.30 -25.08
N LYS A 340 -20.90 2.60 -24.44
CA LYS A 340 -20.14 3.05 -23.25
C LYS A 340 -18.66 2.67 -23.38
N PRO A 341 -17.95 3.21 -24.37
CA PRO A 341 -16.63 2.70 -24.77
C PRO A 341 -15.49 3.00 -23.78
N ILE A 342 -15.75 3.77 -22.73
CA ILE A 342 -14.71 4.21 -21.78
C ILE A 342 -14.79 3.38 -20.50
N HIS A 343 -13.79 2.54 -20.25
CA HIS A 343 -13.68 1.82 -18.99
C HIS A 343 -13.14 2.75 -17.87
N ASN A 344 -13.84 2.79 -16.74
CA ASN A 344 -13.35 3.46 -15.53
C ASN A 344 -12.77 2.39 -14.58
N PRO A 345 -11.44 2.29 -14.44
CA PRO A 345 -10.79 1.28 -13.61
C PRO A 345 -11.11 1.45 -12.11
N ASN A 346 -11.33 2.70 -11.65
CA ASN A 346 -11.62 2.97 -10.23
C ASN A 346 -12.97 2.42 -9.76
N THR A 347 -13.93 2.26 -10.68
CA THR A 347 -15.29 1.79 -10.37
C THR A 347 -15.65 0.51 -11.11
N ASN A 348 -14.76 0.01 -11.97
CA ASN A 348 -14.97 -1.11 -12.88
C ASN A 348 -16.25 -0.99 -13.73
N ARG A 349 -16.61 0.23 -14.10
CA ARG A 349 -17.81 0.53 -14.92
C ARG A 349 -17.44 1.11 -16.28
N CYS A 350 -18.22 0.74 -17.29
CA CYS A 350 -18.14 1.36 -18.60
C CYS A 350 -18.93 2.67 -18.63
N LEU A 351 -18.35 3.71 -19.20
CA LEU A 351 -18.87 5.05 -19.23
C LEU A 351 -19.12 5.50 -20.69
N MET A 352 -20.17 6.29 -20.89
CA MET A 352 -20.46 6.93 -22.18
C MET A 352 -19.38 7.96 -22.55
N LEU A 353 -19.22 8.25 -23.83
CA LEU A 353 -18.43 9.40 -24.28
C LEU A 353 -18.98 10.69 -23.67
N CYS A 354 -18.11 11.66 -23.41
CA CYS A 354 -18.56 12.98 -23.03
C CYS A 354 -19.29 13.66 -24.22
N LYS A 355 -20.27 14.49 -23.91
CA LYS A 355 -20.97 15.34 -24.93
C LYS A 355 -19.95 16.26 -25.61
N ASP A 356 -20.32 16.72 -26.82
CA ASP A 356 -19.50 17.66 -27.58
C ASP A 356 -19.10 18.88 -26.75
N GLY A 357 -17.84 19.26 -26.84
CA GLY A 357 -17.28 20.36 -26.05
C GLY A 357 -16.74 19.96 -24.66
N TYR A 358 -16.87 18.69 -24.27
CA TYR A 358 -16.34 18.19 -23.00
C TYR A 358 -15.32 17.09 -23.24
N ILE A 359 -14.32 17.02 -22.34
CA ILE A 359 -13.34 15.94 -22.27
C ILE A 359 -13.40 15.27 -20.89
N ARG A 360 -12.99 14.02 -20.81
CA ARG A 360 -12.91 13.31 -19.55
C ARG A 360 -11.60 13.64 -18.84
N ASN A 361 -11.69 14.03 -17.57
CA ASN A 361 -10.52 14.29 -16.74
C ASN A 361 -10.01 13.00 -16.05
N GLU A 362 -8.95 13.11 -15.28
CA GLU A 362 -8.31 12.00 -14.53
C GLU A 362 -9.25 11.35 -13.50
N ASP A 363 -10.26 12.07 -13.01
CA ASP A 363 -11.31 11.53 -12.12
C ASP A 363 -12.45 10.84 -12.91
N TYR A 364 -12.29 10.59 -14.20
CA TYR A 364 -13.33 10.04 -15.09
C TYR A 364 -14.60 10.87 -15.18
N LYS A 365 -14.53 12.19 -14.92
CA LYS A 365 -15.66 13.14 -15.06
C LYS A 365 -15.56 13.95 -16.34
N CYS A 366 -16.68 14.21 -16.99
CA CYS A 366 -16.71 15.09 -18.14
C CYS A 366 -16.54 16.56 -17.71
N VAL A 367 -15.50 17.22 -18.21
CA VAL A 367 -15.16 18.63 -17.96
C VAL A 367 -15.07 19.39 -19.28
N VAL A 368 -15.35 20.68 -19.25
CA VAL A 368 -15.33 21.53 -20.46
C VAL A 368 -13.96 21.51 -21.11
N ASN A 369 -13.91 21.22 -22.41
CA ASN A 369 -12.68 21.25 -23.19
C ASN A 369 -12.22 22.68 -23.45
N LYS A 370 -11.36 23.22 -22.61
CA LYS A 370 -10.84 24.60 -22.71
C LYS A 370 -10.07 24.88 -24.01
N SER A 371 -9.59 23.86 -24.72
CA SER A 371 -8.87 24.03 -25.99
C SER A 371 -9.82 24.45 -27.14
N LEU A 372 -11.10 24.06 -27.06
CA LEU A 372 -12.13 24.47 -28.04
C LEU A 372 -12.62 25.89 -27.81
N ILE A 373 -12.59 26.38 -26.56
CA ILE A 373 -13.02 27.76 -26.24
C ILE A 373 -12.01 28.78 -26.80
N LYS A 374 -10.70 28.47 -26.78
CA LYS A 374 -9.68 29.36 -27.38
C LYS A 374 -9.80 29.49 -28.91
N LYS A 375 -10.36 28.49 -29.61
CA LYS A 375 -10.58 28.57 -31.08
C LYS A 375 -11.81 29.40 -31.48
N LYS A 376 -12.82 29.53 -30.61
CA LYS A 376 -13.98 30.38 -30.88
C LYS A 376 -13.72 31.86 -30.59
N SER A 377 -12.83 32.19 -29.63
CA SER A 377 -12.50 33.59 -29.33
C SER A 377 -11.56 34.23 -30.38
N ASN A 378 -10.86 33.44 -31.21
CA ASN A 378 -10.00 33.96 -32.27
C ASN A 378 -10.71 34.19 -33.62
N LYS A 379 -12.01 33.89 -33.76
CA LYS A 379 -12.75 34.13 -35.00
C LYS A 379 -13.58 35.42 -34.99
N ASN A 380 -13.75 36.09 -33.84
CA ASN A 380 -14.58 37.29 -33.72
C ASN A 380 -13.82 38.60 -33.45
N ASN A 381 -12.48 38.65 -33.60
CA ASN A 381 -11.75 39.90 -33.47
C ASN A 381 -10.90 40.21 -34.72
N LYS A 382 -11.63 40.43 -35.83
CA LYS A 382 -11.14 41.28 -36.93
C LYS A 382 -12.21 42.33 -37.16
N ILE A 383 -12.16 43.42 -36.47
CA ILE A 383 -12.66 44.78 -36.75
C ILE A 383 -12.49 45.56 -35.43
N ASN A 384 -11.53 46.36 -35.37
CA ASN A 384 -11.35 47.74 -34.98
C ASN A 384 -9.96 48.00 -34.37
N LYS A 385 -9.21 48.74 -35.20
CA LYS A 385 -7.99 49.44 -34.84
C LYS A 385 -8.30 50.62 -33.95
N ASN A 386 -7.47 50.85 -33.01
CA ASN A 386 -6.70 52.05 -32.68
C ASN A 386 -6.58 52.37 -31.19
N ASN A 387 -5.34 52.59 -30.86
CA ASN A 387 -4.79 53.50 -29.82
C ASN A 387 -4.69 53.05 -28.36
N LYS A 388 -3.53 52.89 -27.96
CA LYS A 388 -2.46 53.59 -27.21
C LYS A 388 -1.83 52.72 -26.09
N ILE A 389 -0.64 52.36 -26.27
CA ILE A 389 0.66 52.68 -25.60
C ILE A 389 0.67 52.76 -24.05
N LYS A 390 1.63 51.98 -23.55
CA LYS A 390 2.53 52.08 -22.37
C LYS A 390 2.07 51.35 -21.12
N LYS A 391 2.85 50.57 -20.51
CA LYS A 391 4.19 50.39 -19.99
C LYS A 391 4.28 49.16 -19.07
N SER A 392 5.25 48.37 -19.32
CA SER A 392 6.22 47.69 -18.39
C SER A 392 5.82 47.39 -16.95
N SER A 393 5.95 46.19 -16.50
CA SER A 393 7.06 45.68 -15.73
C SER A 393 6.68 44.52 -14.77
N SER A 394 7.61 43.61 -14.67
CA SER A 394 7.98 42.79 -13.52
C SER A 394 7.11 41.59 -13.11
N LYS A 395 7.75 40.49 -13.26
CA LYS A 395 7.51 39.18 -12.65
C LYS A 395 7.28 39.28 -11.14
N SER A 396 6.25 38.64 -10.63
CA SER A 396 6.28 38.07 -9.29
C SER A 396 5.47 36.79 -9.25
N SER A 397 6.10 35.76 -8.74
CA SER A 397 5.58 34.45 -8.41
C SER A 397 4.37 34.58 -7.47
N SER A 398 3.17 34.23 -7.94
CA SER A 398 1.98 34.19 -7.08
C SER A 398 1.83 32.82 -6.43
N SER A 399 2.06 32.77 -5.12
CA SER A 399 1.59 31.73 -4.22
C SER A 399 0.10 31.47 -4.41
N LYS A 400 -0.28 30.20 -4.45
CA LYS A 400 -1.68 29.76 -4.47
C LYS A 400 -2.36 30.19 -3.16
N THR A 401 -3.04 31.33 -3.15
CA THR A 401 -3.98 31.69 -2.11
C THR A 401 -5.10 30.66 -2.03
N SER A 402 -5.33 30.06 -0.87
CA SER A 402 -6.39 29.07 -0.68
C SER A 402 -7.76 29.67 -1.02
N LYS A 403 -8.68 28.88 -1.56
CA LYS A 403 -10.07 29.35 -1.85
C LYS A 403 -10.77 29.97 -0.63
N LYS A 404 -10.35 29.56 0.59
CA LYS A 404 -10.83 30.12 1.85
C LYS A 404 -10.45 31.61 1.99
N SER A 405 -9.21 31.98 1.67
CA SER A 405 -8.77 33.39 1.70
C SER A 405 -9.44 34.26 0.65
N ALA A 406 -9.80 33.66 -0.49
CA ALA A 406 -10.57 34.35 -1.54
C ALA A 406 -12.03 34.64 -1.12
N CYS A 407 -12.68 33.76 -0.33
CA CYS A 407 -14.00 33.99 0.23
C CYS A 407 -13.98 35.12 1.27
N VAL A 408 -12.98 35.12 2.16
CA VAL A 408 -12.79 36.17 3.19
C VAL A 408 -12.59 37.54 2.54
N LYS A 409 -11.77 37.67 1.50
CA LYS A 409 -11.58 38.92 0.73
C LYS A 409 -12.86 39.43 0.09
N LYS A 410 -13.83 38.55 -0.22
CA LYS A 410 -15.15 38.91 -0.77
C LYS A 410 -16.22 39.07 0.31
N ASN A 411 -15.86 39.13 1.59
CA ASN A 411 -16.78 39.19 2.73
C ASN A 411 -17.85 38.08 2.71
N MET A 412 -17.42 36.84 2.39
CA MET A 412 -18.28 35.64 2.27
C MET A 412 -17.77 34.52 3.17
N ASP A 413 -18.68 33.63 3.58
CA ASP A 413 -18.35 32.44 4.36
C ASP A 413 -17.91 31.31 3.44
N TYR A 414 -16.84 30.60 3.79
CA TYR A 414 -16.36 29.44 3.05
C TYR A 414 -16.97 28.14 3.58
N ASN A 415 -17.75 27.46 2.72
CA ASN A 415 -18.27 26.14 3.03
C ASN A 415 -17.23 25.07 2.71
N VAL A 416 -16.70 24.42 3.76
CA VAL A 416 -15.64 23.40 3.66
C VAL A 416 -16.14 22.15 2.92
N LYS A 417 -17.41 21.73 3.12
CA LYS A 417 -17.99 20.53 2.49
C LYS A 417 -18.19 20.71 0.99
N THR A 418 -18.71 21.86 0.57
CA THR A 418 -19.01 22.13 -0.85
C THR A 418 -17.91 22.89 -1.57
N ARG A 419 -16.89 23.39 -0.84
CA ARG A 419 -15.79 24.23 -1.33
C ARG A 419 -16.24 25.49 -2.07
N ARG A 420 -17.39 26.07 -1.63
CA ARG A 420 -17.99 27.27 -2.21
C ARG A 420 -18.03 28.42 -1.20
N CYS A 421 -17.99 29.66 -1.72
CA CYS A 421 -18.27 30.85 -0.92
C CYS A 421 -19.79 31.08 -0.84
N ASN A 422 -20.31 31.33 0.35
CA ASN A 422 -21.71 31.67 0.60
C ASN A 422 -21.78 33.10 1.18
N LYS A 423 -22.88 33.83 0.86
CA LYS A 423 -23.12 35.13 1.49
C LYS A 423 -23.18 35.01 3.01
N LYS A 424 -22.68 35.97 3.77
CA LYS A 424 -22.82 35.98 5.22
C LYS A 424 -24.29 35.95 5.63
N CYS A 425 -24.56 35.35 6.79
CA CYS A 425 -25.89 35.41 7.40
C CYS A 425 -26.23 36.85 7.81
N LYS A 426 -27.52 37.15 7.90
CA LYS A 426 -27.98 38.46 8.38
C LYS A 426 -27.65 38.67 9.86
N ALA A 427 -27.69 39.89 10.33
CA ALA A 427 -27.54 40.21 11.77
C ALA A 427 -28.61 39.41 12.57
N GLY A 428 -28.18 38.75 13.65
CA GLY A 428 -29.01 37.89 14.48
C GLY A 428 -29.14 36.43 13.96
N GLU A 429 -28.37 36.04 12.94
CA GLU A 429 -28.35 34.68 12.43
C GLU A 429 -26.93 34.10 12.46
N THR A 430 -26.83 32.78 12.67
CA THR A 430 -25.59 32.01 12.59
C THR A 430 -25.75 30.82 11.64
N ARG A 431 -24.64 30.18 11.23
CA ARG A 431 -24.69 28.97 10.41
C ARG A 431 -24.72 27.72 11.25
N ASN A 432 -25.68 26.86 10.95
CA ASN A 432 -25.74 25.53 11.54
C ASN A 432 -24.84 24.51 10.80
N ASP A 433 -24.78 23.28 11.28
CA ASP A 433 -23.95 22.19 10.74
C ASP A 433 -24.30 21.81 9.28
N LYS A 434 -25.51 22.15 8.82
CA LYS A 434 -25.93 22.00 7.42
C LYS A 434 -25.58 23.23 6.56
N PHE A 435 -24.82 24.17 7.12
CA PHE A 435 -24.40 25.43 6.49
C PHE A 435 -25.54 26.35 6.08
N LYS A 436 -26.69 26.26 6.74
CA LYS A 436 -27.85 27.16 6.61
C LYS A 436 -27.83 28.24 7.68
N CYS A 437 -28.26 29.45 7.35
CA CYS A 437 -28.44 30.49 8.34
C CYS A 437 -29.66 30.19 9.20
N VAL A 438 -29.51 30.25 10.52
CA VAL A 438 -30.55 30.04 11.55
C VAL A 438 -30.48 31.18 12.56
N LYS A 439 -31.60 31.57 13.14
CA LYS A 439 -31.62 32.62 14.17
C LYS A 439 -30.82 32.17 15.39
N ILE A 440 -30.10 33.11 15.98
CA ILE A 440 -29.41 32.90 17.25
C ILE A 440 -30.52 32.93 18.32
N THR A 441 -30.78 31.78 18.96
CA THR A 441 -31.67 31.63 20.12
C THR A 441 -30.93 32.00 21.38
#